data_03537f7da24eda946e3362a8a2cec4a6
#
_entry.id   03537f7da24eda946e3362a8a2cec4a6
#
_cell.length_a   1.000
_cell.length_b   1.000
_cell.length_c   1.000
_cell.angle_alpha   90.00
_cell.angle_beta   90.00
_cell.angle_gamma   90.00
#
_symmetry.space_group_name_H-M   'P 1'
#
loop_
_entity.id
_entity.type
_entity.pdbx_description
1 polymer ?
#
loop_
_entity_poly.entity_id
_entity_poly.type
_entity_poly.pdbx_seq_one_letter_code
_entity_poly.pdbx_strand_id
1 'polypeptide(L)'
;SHQYDEISRLNVHHALHASGLVPQDVHLFVTLPLSQVYTALGETKIENIQRKKDNLMKPVERYLDGKRYSFNVLSVTVFPESLPAVTRADEIEDIASFESSL
;
A
#
# COMPACT_ATOMS: atom_id res chain seq x y z
N SER A 1 -0.22 -11.62 -11.61
CA SER A 1 -1.41 -12.46 -11.79
C SER A 1 -2.49 -12.11 -10.79
N HIS A 2 -3.72 -12.44 -11.07
CA HIS A 2 -4.84 -12.21 -10.15
C HIS A 2 -4.63 -12.89 -8.80
N GLN A 3 -4.10 -14.10 -8.81
CA GLN A 3 -3.83 -14.85 -7.59
C GLN A 3 -2.78 -14.16 -6.73
N TYR A 4 -1.71 -13.66 -7.33
CA TYR A 4 -0.66 -12.92 -6.61
C TYR A 4 -1.21 -11.63 -6.00
N ASP A 5 -2.01 -10.90 -6.76
CA ASP A 5 -2.61 -9.64 -6.29
C ASP A 5 -3.57 -9.90 -5.12
N GLU A 6 -4.36 -10.97 -5.17
CA GLU A 6 -5.25 -11.35 -4.08
C GLU A 6 -4.47 -11.72 -2.82
N ILE A 7 -3.41 -12.53 -2.95
CA ILE A 7 -2.56 -12.92 -1.82
C ILE A 7 -1.93 -11.68 -1.19
N SER A 8 -1.41 -10.77 -2.00
CA SER A 8 -0.81 -9.52 -1.52
C SER A 8 -1.81 -8.71 -0.70
N ARG A 9 -3.04 -8.55 -1.20
CA ARG A 9 -4.10 -7.82 -0.50
C ARG A 9 -4.47 -8.49 0.82
N LEU A 10 -4.63 -9.81 0.83
CA LEU A 10 -4.94 -10.56 2.04
C LEU A 10 -3.83 -10.44 3.07
N ASN A 11 -2.58 -10.48 2.65
CA ASN A 11 -1.43 -10.34 3.54
C ASN A 11 -1.40 -8.97 4.22
N VAL A 12 -1.73 -7.91 3.50
CA VAL A 12 -1.81 -6.56 4.08
C VAL A 12 -2.89 -6.50 5.15
N HIS A 13 -4.08 -7.01 4.86
CA HIS A 13 -5.17 -7.03 5.84
C HIS A 13 -4.84 -7.92 7.04
N HIS A 14 -4.19 -9.06 6.81
CA HIS A 14 -3.72 -9.92 7.89
C HIS A 14 -2.74 -9.18 8.81
N ALA A 15 -1.80 -8.46 8.22
CA ALA A 15 -0.83 -7.67 8.99
C ALA A 15 -1.50 -6.58 9.82
N LEU A 16 -2.51 -5.91 9.28
CA LEU A 16 -3.28 -4.91 10.02
C LEU A 16 -3.98 -5.52 11.23
N HIS A 17 -4.63 -6.68 11.06
CA HIS A 17 -5.25 -7.38 12.17
C HIS A 17 -4.23 -7.87 13.19
N ALA A 18 -3.08 -8.39 12.73
CA ALA A 18 -2.03 -8.90 13.60
C ALA A 18 -1.33 -7.79 14.40
N SER A 19 -1.39 -6.54 13.94
CA SER A 19 -0.79 -5.40 14.65
C SER A 19 -1.53 -5.00 15.93
N GLY A 20 -2.72 -5.57 16.16
CA GLY A 20 -3.54 -5.24 17.31
C GLY A 20 -4.47 -4.06 17.11
N LEU A 21 -4.46 -3.45 15.92
CA LEU A 21 -5.43 -2.40 15.59
C LEU A 21 -6.83 -2.99 15.46
N VAL A 22 -7.82 -2.28 15.97
CA VAL A 22 -9.21 -2.62 15.69
C VAL A 22 -9.55 -2.20 14.27
N PRO A 23 -10.46 -2.91 13.58
CA PRO A 23 -10.90 -2.52 12.24
C PRO A 23 -11.40 -1.09 12.19
N GLN A 24 -10.89 -0.33 11.23
CA GLN A 24 -11.13 1.10 11.08
C GLN A 24 -10.76 1.55 9.69
N ASP A 25 -11.03 2.79 9.38
CA ASP A 25 -10.56 3.42 8.15
C ASP A 25 -9.05 3.66 8.26
N VAL A 26 -8.31 3.31 7.23
CA VAL A 26 -6.85 3.45 7.20
C VAL A 26 -6.36 4.06 5.91
N HIS A 27 -5.24 4.76 6.00
CA HIS A 27 -4.44 5.17 4.85
C HIS A 27 -3.17 4.32 4.87
N LEU A 28 -2.91 3.61 3.78
CA LEU A 28 -1.74 2.73 3.67
C LEU A 28 -0.57 3.44 3.03
N PHE A 29 0.61 3.26 3.62
CA PHE A 29 1.89 3.64 3.02
C PHE A 29 2.65 2.35 2.77
N VAL A 30 2.93 2.05 1.50
CA VAL A 30 3.57 0.80 1.11
C VAL A 30 4.85 1.08 0.34
N THR A 31 5.85 0.22 0.54
CA THR A 31 7.09 0.28 -0.24
C THR A 31 7.09 -0.80 -1.30
N LEU A 32 7.65 -0.50 -2.46
CA LEU A 32 7.89 -1.48 -3.51
C LEU A 32 9.37 -1.50 -3.86
N PRO A 33 9.90 -2.67 -4.28
CA PRO A 33 11.26 -2.75 -4.80
C PRO A 33 11.47 -1.77 -5.95
N LEU A 34 12.68 -1.24 -6.07
CA LEU A 34 13.01 -0.27 -7.12
C LEU A 34 12.65 -0.77 -8.51
N SER A 35 12.83 -2.07 -8.77
CA SER A 35 12.50 -2.69 -10.06
C SER A 35 11.01 -2.65 -10.39
N GLN A 36 10.14 -2.49 -9.40
CA GLN A 36 8.69 -2.37 -9.60
C GLN A 36 8.25 -0.91 -9.75
N VAL A 37 9.09 0.03 -9.37
CA VAL A 37 8.80 1.47 -9.42
C VAL A 37 9.44 2.14 -10.63
N TYR A 38 10.66 1.72 -10.99
CA TYR A 38 11.43 2.34 -12.06
C TYR A 38 11.89 1.31 -13.10
N THR A 39 11.98 1.77 -14.35
CA THR A 39 12.65 1.02 -15.42
C THR A 39 14.17 1.09 -15.24
N ALA A 40 14.92 0.31 -16.04
CA ALA A 40 16.38 0.37 -16.05
C ALA A 40 16.92 1.75 -16.44
N LEU A 41 16.13 2.55 -17.17
CA LEU A 41 16.48 3.91 -17.57
C LEU A 41 16.03 4.97 -16.55
N GLY A 42 15.47 4.55 -15.42
CA GLY A 42 15.02 5.45 -14.38
C GLY A 42 13.64 6.08 -14.61
N GLU A 43 12.90 5.59 -15.59
CA GLU A 43 11.53 6.05 -15.85
C GLU A 43 10.57 5.41 -14.85
N THR A 44 9.58 6.16 -14.37
CA THR A 44 8.58 5.66 -13.42
C THR A 44 7.60 4.71 -14.10
N LYS A 45 7.40 3.55 -13.49
CA LYS A 45 6.41 2.55 -13.92
C LYS A 45 5.02 2.91 -13.40
N ILE A 46 4.42 3.95 -13.95
CA ILE A 46 3.17 4.53 -13.48
C ILE A 46 2.03 3.50 -13.45
N GLU A 47 1.88 2.73 -14.53
CA GLU A 47 0.81 1.74 -14.63
C GLU A 47 0.94 0.63 -13.58
N ASN A 48 2.18 0.20 -13.31
CA ASN A 48 2.43 -0.82 -12.30
C ASN A 48 2.08 -0.30 -10.90
N ILE A 49 2.46 0.92 -10.60
CA ILE A 49 2.14 1.56 -9.31
C ILE A 49 0.63 1.71 -9.16
N GLN A 50 -0.05 2.18 -10.20
CA GLN A 50 -1.50 2.36 -10.15
C GLN A 50 -2.22 1.03 -9.97
N ARG A 51 -1.76 -0.03 -10.64
CA ARG A 51 -2.33 -1.36 -10.48
C ARG A 51 -2.19 -1.86 -9.04
N LYS A 52 -1.04 -1.63 -8.40
CA LYS A 52 -0.81 -1.99 -7.00
C LYS A 52 -1.73 -1.20 -6.06
N LYS A 53 -1.88 0.09 -6.30
CA LYS A 53 -2.79 0.94 -5.50
C LYS A 53 -4.23 0.47 -5.64
N ASP A 54 -4.68 0.24 -6.86
CA ASP A 54 -6.05 -0.22 -7.12
C ASP A 54 -6.33 -1.57 -6.47
N ASN A 55 -5.36 -2.49 -6.53
CA ASN A 55 -5.49 -3.79 -5.90
C ASN A 55 -5.66 -3.67 -4.38
N LEU A 56 -4.83 -2.85 -3.73
CA LEU A 56 -4.88 -2.69 -2.27
C LEU A 56 -6.09 -1.88 -1.80
N MET A 57 -6.76 -1.15 -2.70
CA MET A 57 -7.99 -0.45 -2.41
C MET A 57 -9.22 -1.35 -2.40
N LYS A 58 -9.13 -2.54 -3.00
CA LYS A 58 -10.26 -3.47 -3.04
C LYS A 58 -10.60 -3.95 -1.64
N PRO A 59 -11.89 -4.09 -1.31
CA PRO A 59 -12.28 -4.54 0.02
C PRO A 59 -11.89 -5.99 0.27
N VAL A 60 -11.58 -6.30 1.53
CA VAL A 60 -11.43 -7.67 2.01
C VAL A 60 -12.57 -7.91 2.99
N GLU A 61 -13.44 -8.86 2.66
CA GLU A 61 -14.56 -9.22 3.50
C GLU A 61 -14.10 -10.13 4.64
N ARG A 62 -14.37 -9.72 5.86
CA ARG A 62 -14.11 -10.52 7.04
C ARG A 62 -15.23 -10.28 8.05
N TYR A 63 -15.71 -11.37 8.64
CA TYR A 63 -16.84 -11.33 9.58
C TYR A 63 -16.46 -12.01 10.88
N LEU A 64 -16.95 -11.46 11.98
CA LEU A 64 -16.84 -12.02 13.31
C LEU A 64 -18.22 -11.95 13.96
N ASP A 65 -18.75 -13.08 14.38
CA ASP A 65 -20.09 -13.20 14.98
C ASP A 65 -21.19 -12.56 14.11
N GLY A 66 -21.09 -12.76 12.79
CA GLY A 66 -22.06 -12.26 11.83
C GLY A 66 -21.94 -10.77 11.50
N LYS A 67 -20.98 -10.07 12.09
CA LYS A 67 -20.74 -8.65 11.82
C LYS A 67 -19.46 -8.48 11.02
N ARG A 68 -19.47 -7.51 10.09
CA ARG A 68 -18.28 -7.17 9.33
C ARG A 68 -17.18 -6.67 10.28
N TYR A 69 -15.99 -7.26 10.15
CA TYR A 69 -14.83 -6.97 10.97
C TYR A 69 -13.62 -6.77 10.06
N SER A 70 -13.65 -5.69 9.27
CA SER A 70 -12.66 -5.44 8.24
C SER A 70 -12.18 -4.00 8.27
N PHE A 71 -10.93 -3.80 7.87
CA PHE A 71 -10.38 -2.46 7.65
C PHE A 71 -10.89 -1.89 6.33
N ASN A 72 -11.15 -0.58 6.31
CA ASN A 72 -11.45 0.15 5.08
C ASN A 72 -10.20 0.93 4.67
N VAL A 73 -9.63 0.57 3.52
CA VAL A 73 -8.47 1.27 2.97
C VAL A 73 -8.97 2.48 2.18
N LEU A 74 -8.76 3.66 2.71
CA LEU A 74 -9.22 4.91 2.09
C LEU A 74 -8.25 5.39 1.02
N SER A 75 -6.96 5.14 1.18
CA SER A 75 -5.96 5.51 0.21
C SER A 75 -4.72 4.63 0.33
N VAL A 76 -3.96 4.55 -0.74
CA VAL A 76 -2.68 3.84 -0.78
C VAL A 76 -1.64 4.78 -1.38
N THR A 77 -0.56 4.99 -0.66
CA THR A 77 0.59 5.74 -1.13
C THR A 77 1.75 4.76 -1.32
N VAL A 78 2.34 4.75 -2.50
CA VAL A 78 3.46 3.88 -2.85
C VAL A 78 4.74 4.69 -2.93
N PHE A 79 5.82 4.18 -2.36
CA PHE A 79 7.13 4.78 -2.52
C PHE A 79 8.22 3.69 -2.60
N PRO A 80 9.38 4.02 -3.20
CA PRO A 80 10.43 3.02 -3.40
C PRO A 80 11.11 2.65 -2.09
N GLU A 81 11.60 1.43 -1.98
CA GLU A 81 12.30 0.92 -0.79
C GLU A 81 13.55 1.72 -0.42
N SER A 82 14.09 2.48 -1.36
CA SER A 82 15.24 3.35 -1.10
C SER A 82 14.95 4.50 -0.14
N LEU A 83 13.66 4.78 0.15
CA LEU A 83 13.28 5.78 1.13
C LEU A 83 13.41 5.21 2.54
N PRO A 84 13.78 6.04 3.55
CA PRO A 84 13.91 5.58 4.93
C PRO A 84 12.61 5.01 5.47
N ALA A 85 12.70 3.94 6.28
CA ALA A 85 11.55 3.33 6.94
C ALA A 85 10.97 4.24 8.03
N VAL A 86 11.84 5.04 8.68
CA VAL A 86 11.41 6.01 9.70
C VAL A 86 11.57 7.40 9.09
N THR A 87 10.44 8.12 8.97
CA THR A 87 10.44 9.46 8.40
C THR A 87 10.42 10.52 9.51
N ARG A 88 11.22 11.57 9.29
CA ARG A 88 11.15 12.81 10.06
C ARG A 88 10.34 13.83 9.27
N ALA A 89 10.04 14.97 9.88
CA ALA A 89 9.22 16.00 9.24
C ALA A 89 9.77 16.48 7.88
N ASP A 90 11.11 16.57 7.76
CA ASP A 90 11.77 16.94 6.52
C ASP A 90 11.72 15.86 5.43
N GLU A 91 11.57 14.59 5.84
CA GLU A 91 11.48 13.45 4.92
C GLU A 91 10.06 13.25 4.37
N ILE A 92 9.04 13.73 5.08
CA ILE A 92 7.65 13.66 4.62
C ILE A 92 7.48 14.45 3.31
N GLU A 93 8.17 15.55 3.15
CA GLU A 93 8.15 16.34 1.92
C GLU A 93 8.70 15.55 0.73
N ASP A 94 9.72 14.71 0.94
CA ASP A 94 10.29 13.87 -0.11
C ASP A 94 9.29 12.80 -0.58
N ILE A 95 8.55 12.20 0.36
CA ILE A 95 7.51 11.23 0.03
C ILE A 95 6.39 11.92 -0.75
N ALA A 96 5.93 13.10 -0.29
CA ALA A 96 4.88 13.85 -0.97
C ALA A 96 5.33 14.28 -2.37
N SER A 97 6.59 14.70 -2.54
CA SER A 97 7.18 15.06 -3.82
C SER A 97 7.22 13.87 -4.78
N PHE A 98 7.62 12.69 -4.29
CA PHE A 98 7.59 11.48 -5.11
C PHE A 98 6.17 11.15 -5.56
N GLU A 99 5.20 11.15 -4.64
CA GLU A 99 3.80 10.83 -4.95
C GLU A 99 3.21 11.80 -5.97
N SER A 100 3.51 13.09 -5.86
CA SER A 100 3.01 14.09 -6.80
C SER A 100 3.67 14.01 -8.18
N SER A 101 4.83 13.35 -8.30
CA SER A 101 5.51 13.15 -9.59
C SER A 101 4.90 12.00 -10.41
N LEU A 102 4.05 11.20 -9.81
CA LEU A 102 3.36 10.12 -10.50
C LEU A 102 2.22 10.67 -11.35
#